data_9be10355614ae435a3597289115d1533
#
_entry.id   9be10355614ae435a3597289115d1533
#
_cell.length_a   1.000
_cell.length_b   1.000
_cell.length_c   1.000
_cell.angle_alpha   90.00
_cell.angle_beta   90.00
_cell.angle_gamma   90.00
#
_symmetry.space_group_name_H-M   'P 1'
#
loop_
_entity.id
_entity.type
_entity.pdbx_description
1 polymer ?
#
loop_
_entity_poly.entity_id
_entity_poly.type
_entity_poly.pdbx_seq_one_letter_code
_entity_poly.pdbx_strand_id
1 'polypeptide(L)'
;AQQILLDVIGFRGVGITVDSTVANLSGGERQGIAIGRAMHYNADLIVLDEPTAALGVAEVRKVIDFVRKIKQSGRACIYIEHNLAHVHEVADRLVVLDRGRIVSEIIPKDMTVPELTEYLIDLQHKA
;
A
#
# COMPACT_ATOMS: atom_id res chain seq x y z
N ALA A 1 -10.68 -3.32 -20.12
CA ALA A 1 -9.33 -3.58 -19.56
C ALA A 1 -8.45 -2.32 -19.67
N GLN A 2 -8.22 -1.77 -20.87
CA GLN A 2 -7.32 -0.63 -21.09
C GLN A 2 -7.75 0.63 -20.33
N GLN A 3 -9.04 0.96 -20.30
CA GLN A 3 -9.58 2.09 -19.57
C GLN A 3 -9.36 1.94 -18.05
N ILE A 4 -9.55 0.75 -17.51
CA ILE A 4 -9.33 0.44 -16.08
C ILE A 4 -7.85 0.62 -15.72
N LEU A 5 -6.94 0.16 -16.56
CA LEU A 5 -5.49 0.35 -16.36
C LEU A 5 -5.10 1.83 -16.33
N LEU A 6 -5.66 2.64 -17.22
CA LEU A 6 -5.38 4.08 -17.30
C LEU A 6 -6.04 4.87 -16.17
N ASP A 7 -7.30 4.56 -15.82
CA ASP A 7 -8.07 5.32 -14.82
C ASP A 7 -7.69 4.97 -13.38
N VAL A 8 -7.40 3.67 -13.13
CA VAL A 8 -7.10 3.16 -11.79
C VAL A 8 -5.63 3.39 -11.44
N ILE A 9 -4.74 3.18 -12.39
CA ILE A 9 -3.30 3.15 -12.13
C ILE A 9 -2.65 4.51 -12.43
N GLY A 10 -3.26 5.31 -13.32
CA GLY A 10 -2.68 6.58 -13.76
C GLY A 10 -1.28 6.43 -14.38
N PHE A 11 -0.87 5.21 -14.69
CA PHE A 11 0.38 4.92 -15.36
C PHE A 11 0.22 5.25 -16.86
N ARG A 12 0.57 6.46 -17.22
CA ARG A 12 0.83 6.82 -18.60
C ARG A 12 2.26 6.40 -18.96
N GLY A 13 2.56 5.11 -18.86
CA GLY A 13 3.80 4.56 -19.39
C GLY A 13 3.77 4.71 -20.91
N VAL A 14 4.75 5.43 -21.44
CA VAL A 14 4.92 5.51 -22.90
C VAL A 14 5.26 4.09 -23.38
N GLY A 15 4.36 3.48 -24.16
CA GLY A 15 4.60 2.18 -24.81
C GLY A 15 3.97 0.94 -24.15
N ILE A 16 3.21 1.07 -23.06
CA ILE A 16 2.47 -0.08 -22.50
C ILE A 16 1.12 -0.21 -23.19
N THR A 17 0.88 -1.40 -23.74
CA THR A 17 -0.38 -1.79 -24.37
C THR A 17 -0.98 -3.00 -23.66
N VAL A 18 -2.23 -3.35 -23.99
CA VAL A 18 -2.88 -4.56 -23.46
C VAL A 18 -2.17 -5.85 -23.86
N ASP A 19 -1.37 -5.80 -24.93
CA ASP A 19 -0.58 -6.92 -25.46
C ASP A 19 0.83 -6.98 -24.87
N SER A 20 1.20 -6.00 -24.01
CA SER A 20 2.53 -5.98 -23.39
C SER A 20 2.70 -7.15 -22.43
N THR A 21 3.83 -7.85 -22.56
CA THR A 21 4.17 -8.97 -21.66
C THR A 21 4.58 -8.42 -20.29
N VAL A 22 3.96 -8.93 -19.21
CA VAL A 22 4.21 -8.50 -17.83
C VAL A 22 5.69 -8.62 -17.43
N ALA A 23 6.41 -9.60 -17.99
CA ALA A 23 7.84 -9.80 -17.74
C ALA A 23 8.70 -8.59 -18.16
N ASN A 24 8.26 -7.82 -19.14
CA ASN A 24 8.99 -6.66 -19.68
C ASN A 24 8.65 -5.34 -18.96
N LEU A 25 7.77 -5.39 -17.98
CA LEU A 25 7.34 -4.22 -17.24
C LEU A 25 8.27 -3.92 -16.07
N SER A 26 8.41 -2.63 -15.76
CA SER A 26 9.06 -2.18 -14.52
C SER A 26 8.34 -2.68 -13.27
N GLY A 27 9.00 -2.62 -12.10
CA GLY A 27 8.39 -3.00 -10.82
C GLY A 27 7.10 -2.22 -10.54
N GLY A 28 7.11 -0.90 -10.75
CA GLY A 28 5.94 -0.05 -10.57
C GLY A 28 4.79 -0.37 -11.52
N GLU A 29 5.09 -0.69 -12.78
CA GLU A 29 4.08 -1.08 -13.77
C GLU A 29 3.44 -2.42 -13.41
N ARG A 30 4.23 -3.42 -12.98
CA ARG A 30 3.69 -4.68 -12.47
C ARG A 30 2.81 -4.50 -11.26
N GLN A 31 3.25 -3.66 -10.30
CA GLN A 31 2.46 -3.31 -9.11
C GLN A 31 1.13 -2.66 -9.50
N GLY A 32 1.17 -1.72 -10.44
CA GLY A 32 -0.02 -1.08 -10.96
C GLY A 32 -1.02 -2.07 -11.57
N ILE A 33 -0.55 -3.05 -12.35
CA ILE A 33 -1.42 -4.10 -12.92
C ILE A 33 -2.03 -4.96 -11.82
N ALA A 34 -1.26 -5.34 -10.80
CA ALA A 34 -1.77 -6.12 -9.67
C ALA A 34 -2.90 -5.36 -8.93
N ILE A 35 -2.70 -4.08 -8.68
CA ILE A 35 -3.70 -3.18 -8.10
C ILE A 35 -4.95 -3.09 -8.99
N GLY A 36 -4.77 -2.86 -10.29
CA GLY A 36 -5.88 -2.78 -11.25
C GLY A 36 -6.71 -4.06 -11.31
N ARG A 37 -6.04 -5.22 -11.20
CA ARG A 37 -6.74 -6.53 -11.11
C ARG A 37 -7.59 -6.63 -9.85
N ALA A 38 -7.05 -6.29 -8.69
CA ALA A 38 -7.77 -6.33 -7.43
C ALA A 38 -9.04 -5.45 -7.47
N MET A 39 -8.94 -4.27 -8.10
CA MET A 39 -10.09 -3.40 -8.32
C MET A 39 -11.13 -3.99 -9.26
N HIS A 40 -10.68 -4.60 -10.35
CA HIS A 40 -11.57 -5.17 -11.36
C HIS A 40 -12.42 -6.32 -10.81
N TYR A 41 -11.84 -7.16 -9.95
CA TYR A 41 -12.54 -8.31 -9.36
C TYR A 41 -13.42 -7.97 -8.15
N ASN A 42 -13.56 -6.70 -7.81
CA ASN A 42 -14.40 -6.25 -6.69
C ASN A 42 -14.14 -7.00 -5.37
N ALA A 43 -12.87 -7.29 -5.08
CA ALA A 43 -12.50 -7.99 -3.86
C ALA A 43 -12.94 -7.21 -2.61
N ASP A 44 -13.53 -7.89 -1.63
CA ASP A 44 -13.95 -7.30 -0.36
C ASP A 44 -12.75 -6.98 0.54
N LEU A 45 -11.68 -7.75 0.41
CA LEU A 45 -10.41 -7.58 1.12
C LEU A 45 -9.26 -7.52 0.12
N ILE A 46 -8.44 -6.50 0.22
CA ILE A 46 -7.22 -6.33 -0.57
C ILE A 46 -6.02 -6.36 0.38
N VAL A 47 -5.03 -7.20 0.06
CA VAL A 47 -3.76 -7.28 0.80
C VAL A 47 -2.66 -6.68 -0.06
N LEU A 48 -1.98 -5.68 0.47
CA LEU A 48 -0.83 -5.01 -0.16
C LEU A 48 0.40 -5.27 0.72
N ASP A 49 1.34 -6.02 0.17
CA ASP A 49 2.58 -6.37 0.84
C ASP A 49 3.73 -5.58 0.23
N GLU A 50 4.28 -4.64 1.01
CA GLU A 50 5.31 -3.67 0.63
C GLU A 50 5.08 -3.00 -0.75
N PRO A 51 3.90 -2.46 -1.03
CA PRO A 51 3.55 -2.02 -2.38
C PRO A 51 4.32 -0.76 -2.83
N THR A 52 5.05 -0.12 -1.92
CA THR A 52 5.87 1.06 -2.23
C THR A 52 7.35 0.73 -2.41
N ALA A 53 7.76 -0.52 -2.18
CA ALA A 53 9.14 -0.94 -2.35
C ALA A 53 9.63 -0.69 -3.78
N ALA A 54 10.80 -0.07 -3.92
CA ALA A 54 11.43 0.25 -5.20
C ALA A 54 10.61 1.18 -6.14
N LEU A 55 9.64 1.93 -5.60
CA LEU A 55 8.88 2.94 -6.34
C LEU A 55 9.47 4.34 -6.15
N GLY A 56 9.36 5.18 -7.17
CA GLY A 56 9.63 6.62 -7.06
C GLY A 56 8.53 7.35 -6.29
N VAL A 57 8.81 8.58 -5.89
CA VAL A 57 7.89 9.39 -5.06
C VAL A 57 6.49 9.55 -5.69
N ALA A 58 6.43 9.73 -7.01
CA ALA A 58 5.16 9.88 -7.72
C ALA A 58 4.33 8.59 -7.72
N GLU A 59 4.98 7.44 -7.84
CA GLU A 59 4.35 6.12 -7.80
C GLU A 59 3.87 5.79 -6.39
N VAL A 60 4.68 6.08 -5.37
CA VAL A 60 4.29 5.94 -3.95
C VAL A 60 3.00 6.71 -3.67
N ARG A 61 2.91 7.96 -4.13
CA ARG A 61 1.68 8.77 -3.93
C ARG A 61 0.45 8.10 -4.55
N LYS A 62 0.58 7.49 -5.73
CA LYS A 62 -0.51 6.75 -6.37
C LYS A 62 -0.96 5.54 -5.55
N VAL A 63 -0.02 4.80 -4.94
CA VAL A 63 -0.34 3.69 -4.03
C VAL A 63 -1.11 4.20 -2.81
N ILE A 64 -0.66 5.27 -2.18
CA ILE A 64 -1.35 5.89 -1.04
C ILE A 64 -2.78 6.32 -1.41
N ASP A 65 -2.94 7.01 -2.54
CA ASP A 65 -4.26 7.42 -3.03
C ASP A 65 -5.16 6.23 -3.38
N PHE A 66 -4.56 5.13 -3.83
CA PHE A 66 -5.28 3.88 -4.05
C PHE A 66 -5.81 3.28 -2.74
N VAL A 67 -4.99 3.20 -1.70
CA VAL A 67 -5.43 2.73 -0.37
C VAL A 67 -6.59 3.58 0.16
N ARG A 68 -6.52 4.90 -0.01
CA ARG A 68 -7.63 5.80 0.35
C ARG A 68 -8.91 5.49 -0.43
N LYS A 69 -8.83 5.21 -1.72
CA LYS A 69 -9.98 4.85 -2.55
C LYS A 69 -10.60 3.51 -2.11
N ILE A 70 -9.80 2.50 -1.74
CA ILE A 70 -10.28 1.24 -1.17
C ILE A 70 -11.13 1.56 0.07
N LYS A 71 -10.58 2.31 1.01
CA LYS A 71 -11.27 2.72 2.24
C LYS A 71 -12.57 3.46 1.96
N GLN A 72 -12.56 4.45 1.07
CA GLN A 72 -13.75 5.21 0.68
C GLN A 72 -14.83 4.34 0.03
N SER A 73 -14.46 3.25 -0.62
CA SER A 73 -15.39 2.28 -1.22
C SER A 73 -16.01 1.32 -0.20
N GLY A 74 -15.66 1.43 1.10
CA GLY A 74 -16.15 0.54 2.16
C GLY A 74 -15.50 -0.85 2.17
N ARG A 75 -14.42 -1.06 1.43
CA ARG A 75 -13.69 -2.32 1.39
C ARG A 75 -12.59 -2.35 2.43
N ALA A 76 -12.20 -3.57 2.83
CA ALA A 76 -11.09 -3.77 3.74
C ALA A 76 -9.74 -3.80 2.98
N CYS A 77 -8.70 -3.25 3.62
CA CYS A 77 -7.34 -3.32 3.13
C CYS A 77 -6.39 -3.69 4.27
N ILE A 78 -5.54 -4.69 4.04
CA ILE A 78 -4.36 -4.95 4.86
C ILE A 78 -3.17 -4.36 4.12
N TYR A 79 -2.52 -3.38 4.73
CA TYR A 79 -1.40 -2.66 4.14
C TYR A 79 -0.15 -2.92 4.98
N ILE A 80 0.76 -3.76 4.46
CA ILE A 80 2.03 -4.12 5.11
C ILE A 80 3.10 -3.18 4.56
N GLU A 81 3.74 -2.44 5.43
CA GLU A 81 4.71 -1.42 5.05
C GLU A 81 5.64 -1.12 6.22
N HIS A 82 6.88 -0.76 5.92
CA HIS A 82 7.88 -0.36 6.92
C HIS A 82 8.05 1.17 7.02
N ASN A 83 7.53 1.94 6.07
CA ASN A 83 7.52 3.38 6.13
C ASN A 83 6.36 3.89 6.98
N LEU A 84 6.65 4.30 8.21
CA LEU A 84 5.65 4.73 9.18
C LEU A 84 4.83 5.94 8.73
N ALA A 85 5.42 6.86 7.97
CA ALA A 85 4.70 8.02 7.45
C ALA A 85 3.61 7.60 6.46
N HIS A 86 3.90 6.62 5.58
CA HIS A 86 2.92 6.10 4.63
C HIS A 86 1.78 5.39 5.34
N VAL A 87 2.10 4.54 6.33
CA VAL A 87 1.08 3.81 7.10
C VAL A 87 0.23 4.76 7.92
N HIS A 88 0.84 5.71 8.62
CA HIS A 88 0.15 6.70 9.45
C HIS A 88 -0.86 7.53 8.64
N GLU A 89 -0.54 7.81 7.37
CA GLU A 89 -1.37 8.63 6.48
C GLU A 89 -2.71 7.96 6.10
N VAL A 90 -2.78 6.63 6.09
CA VAL A 90 -3.94 5.88 5.55
C VAL A 90 -4.59 4.91 6.52
N ALA A 91 -3.86 4.40 7.50
CA ALA A 91 -4.35 3.35 8.38
C ALA A 91 -5.38 3.86 9.40
N ASP A 92 -6.40 3.04 9.66
CA ASP A 92 -7.32 3.24 10.79
C ASP A 92 -6.80 2.58 12.06
N ARG A 93 -6.03 1.49 11.88
CA ARG A 93 -5.44 0.70 12.95
C ARG A 93 -4.10 0.15 12.49
N LEU A 94 -3.12 0.21 13.36
CA LEU A 94 -1.81 -0.41 13.18
C LEU A 94 -1.72 -1.66 14.05
N VAL A 95 -1.17 -2.72 13.48
CA VAL A 95 -0.82 -3.95 14.19
C VAL A 95 0.67 -4.16 14.04
N VAL A 96 1.38 -4.17 15.15
CA VAL A 96 2.83 -4.39 15.19
C VAL A 96 3.11 -5.86 15.36
N LEU A 97 3.83 -6.42 14.39
CA LEU A 97 4.28 -7.82 14.40
C LEU A 97 5.77 -7.88 14.73
N ASP A 98 6.13 -8.70 15.72
CA ASP A 98 7.52 -9.08 15.98
C ASP A 98 7.62 -10.59 16.15
N ARG A 99 8.59 -11.21 15.44
CA ARG A 99 8.86 -12.65 15.47
C ARG A 99 7.60 -13.54 15.38
N GLY A 100 6.67 -13.14 14.50
CA GLY A 100 5.42 -13.88 14.27
C GLY A 100 4.34 -13.70 15.34
N ARG A 101 4.49 -12.73 16.25
CA ARG A 101 3.50 -12.41 17.28
C ARG A 101 3.04 -10.96 17.16
N ILE A 102 1.77 -10.72 17.47
CA ILE A 102 1.25 -9.37 17.65
C ILE A 102 1.76 -8.85 18.99
N VAL A 103 2.54 -7.77 18.96
CA VAL A 103 3.12 -7.16 20.16
C VAL A 103 2.42 -5.86 20.55
N SER A 104 1.72 -5.21 19.61
CA SER A 104 0.94 -4.02 19.90
C SER A 104 -0.14 -3.77 18.85
N GLU A 105 -1.21 -3.09 19.27
CA GLU A 105 -2.22 -2.47 18.40
C GLU A 105 -2.33 -0.99 18.73
N ILE A 106 -2.35 -0.13 17.71
CA ILE A 106 -2.29 1.33 17.85
C ILE A 106 -3.33 1.97 16.94
N ILE A 107 -3.96 3.02 17.42
CA ILE A 107 -4.79 3.91 16.60
C ILE A 107 -3.89 5.08 16.13
N PRO A 108 -3.55 5.18 14.84
CA PRO A 108 -2.56 6.15 14.36
C PRO A 108 -2.92 7.61 14.66
N LYS A 109 -4.21 7.93 14.72
CA LYS A 109 -4.70 9.29 14.98
C LYS A 109 -4.35 9.82 16.36
N ASP A 110 -4.01 8.93 17.29
CA ASP A 110 -3.70 9.28 18.68
C ASP A 110 -2.22 9.61 18.89
N MET A 111 -1.39 9.43 17.86
CA MET A 111 0.05 9.62 17.91
C MET A 111 0.54 10.35 16.65
N THR A 112 1.56 11.18 16.78
CA THR A 112 2.32 11.70 15.64
C THR A 112 3.29 10.66 15.10
N VAL A 113 3.81 10.84 13.88
CA VAL A 113 4.81 9.92 13.31
C VAL A 113 6.08 9.83 14.17
N PRO A 114 6.64 10.92 14.74
CA PRO A 114 7.76 10.83 15.67
C PRO A 114 7.43 10.01 16.92
N GLU A 115 6.30 10.25 17.58
CA GLU A 115 5.88 9.50 18.77
C GLU A 115 5.68 8.00 18.46
N LEU A 116 5.10 7.68 17.31
CA LEU A 116 4.96 6.30 16.84
C LEU A 116 6.33 5.65 16.61
N THR A 117 7.28 6.40 16.07
CA THR A 117 8.65 5.91 15.83
C THR A 117 9.34 5.58 17.15
N GLU A 118 9.28 6.49 18.13
CA GLU A 118 9.86 6.26 19.47
C GLU A 118 9.21 5.06 20.17
N TYR A 119 7.89 4.97 20.11
CA TYR A 119 7.15 3.85 20.68
C TYR A 119 7.58 2.49 20.09
N LEU A 120 7.78 2.40 18.78
CA LEU A 120 8.22 1.17 18.13
C LEU A 120 9.67 0.81 18.46
N ILE A 121 10.55 1.79 18.61
CA ILE A 121 11.93 1.58 19.08
C ILE A 121 11.92 1.00 20.50
N ASP A 122 11.11 1.56 21.39
CA ASP A 122 10.98 1.09 22.77
C ASP A 122 10.43 -0.34 22.86
N LEU A 123 9.51 -0.72 21.96
CA LEU A 123 9.00 -2.09 21.88
C LEU A 123 10.10 -3.08 21.51
N GLN A 124 10.98 -2.72 20.57
CA GLN A 124 12.09 -3.59 20.15
C GLN A 124 13.13 -3.79 21.26
N HIS A 125 13.33 -2.81 22.12
CA HIS A 125 14.27 -2.92 23.25
C HIS A 125 13.73 -3.76 24.43
N LYS A 126 12.41 -3.95 24.50
CA LYS A 126 11.75 -4.72 25.57
C LYS A 126 11.42 -6.17 25.17
N ALA A 127 11.59 -6.51 23.90
CA ALA A 127 11.33 -7.83 23.35
C ALA A 127 12.62 -8.69 23.31
#